data_a4dd8e02dd37f8595eedb9e2bea97121
#
_entry.id   a4dd8e02dd37f8595eedb9e2bea97121
#
_cell.length_a   1.000
_cell.length_b   1.000
_cell.length_c   1.000
_cell.angle_alpha   90.00
_cell.angle_beta   90.00
_cell.angle_gamma   90.00
#
_symmetry.space_group_name_H-M   'P 1'
#
loop_
_entity.id
_entity.type
_entity.pdbx_description
1 polymer ?
#
loop_
_entity_poly.entity_id
_entity_poly.type
_entity_poly.pdbx_seq_one_letter_code
_entity_poly.pdbx_strand_id
1 'polypeptide(L)'
;AYLSIGNEVDVFLGTNAPAWAAYQRFYEDAAGHARQLDPSLKIGVTATADAASNAAAASLTALNRTSDFVAMTYYPLNADFTVRPPSTVVSDMQKMLSFAGAKPLVLQEVGYPASTQLGSSDAAQAAFVRNVFQAWDSAGGRIPLLNFFLLHDVAPAQCEAWGSYYGLSNSANFKAYLCSLG
;
A
#
# COMPACT_ATOMS: atom_id res chain seq x y z
N ALA A 1 4.22 1.46 19.51
CA ALA A 1 3.40 1.98 18.38
C ALA A 1 4.19 1.91 17.09
N TYR A 2 3.48 1.97 15.93
CA TYR A 2 4.07 2.03 14.59
C TYR A 2 3.97 3.45 14.06
N LEU A 3 5.06 3.96 13.48
CA LEU A 3 5.11 5.25 12.80
C LEU A 3 5.60 5.04 11.37
N SER A 4 4.79 5.39 10.38
CA SER A 4 5.22 5.45 8.99
C SER A 4 5.62 6.87 8.61
N ILE A 5 6.82 7.04 8.09
CA ILE A 5 7.31 8.33 7.57
C ILE A 5 7.09 8.34 6.06
N GLY A 6 6.02 8.98 5.65
CA GLY A 6 5.55 9.03 4.26
C GLY A 6 4.58 7.90 3.89
N ASN A 7 3.83 8.13 2.83
CA ASN A 7 2.86 7.20 2.26
C ASN A 7 3.12 7.04 0.76
N GLU A 8 3.16 5.79 0.27
CA GLU A 8 3.35 5.45 -1.15
C GLU A 8 4.49 6.23 -1.81
N VAL A 9 5.62 6.30 -1.11
CA VAL A 9 6.75 7.14 -1.51
C VAL A 9 7.30 6.79 -2.90
N ASP A 10 7.18 5.54 -3.31
CA ASP A 10 7.59 5.06 -4.62
C ASP A 10 6.80 5.70 -5.77
N VAL A 11 5.52 6.04 -5.54
CA VAL A 11 4.67 6.73 -6.54
C VAL A 11 5.23 8.12 -6.86
N PHE A 12 5.70 8.86 -5.85
CA PHE A 12 6.23 10.22 -6.02
C PHE A 12 7.71 10.22 -6.44
N LEU A 13 8.49 9.29 -5.94
CA LEU A 13 9.92 9.22 -6.22
C LEU A 13 10.22 8.52 -7.55
N GLY A 14 9.35 7.62 -7.99
CA GLY A 14 9.46 6.89 -9.27
C GLY A 14 10.84 6.25 -9.45
N THR A 15 11.48 6.52 -10.58
CA THR A 15 12.84 6.06 -10.90
C THR A 15 13.92 7.14 -10.68
N ASN A 16 13.58 8.25 -10.00
CA ASN A 16 14.49 9.38 -9.79
C ASN A 16 15.49 9.08 -8.66
N ALA A 17 16.67 8.59 -8.98
CA ALA A 17 17.69 8.22 -8.00
C ALA A 17 18.14 9.38 -7.08
N PRO A 18 18.33 10.64 -7.56
CA PRO A 18 18.56 11.78 -6.68
C PRO A 18 17.43 12.03 -5.69
N ALA A 19 16.17 11.89 -6.09
CA ALA A 19 15.02 12.04 -5.20
C ALA A 19 15.00 10.97 -4.11
N TRP A 20 15.27 9.70 -4.46
CA TRP A 20 15.42 8.61 -3.48
C TRP A 20 16.54 8.88 -2.47
N ALA A 21 17.70 9.37 -2.92
CA ALA A 21 18.81 9.71 -2.03
C ALA A 21 18.48 10.89 -1.10
N ALA A 22 17.74 11.88 -1.58
CA ALA A 22 17.27 12.99 -0.75
C ALA A 22 16.24 12.52 0.28
N TYR A 23 15.29 11.68 -0.16
CA TYR A 23 14.26 11.11 0.71
C TYR A 23 14.87 10.21 1.79
N GLN A 24 15.87 9.40 1.47
CA GLN A 24 16.56 8.56 2.45
C GLN A 24 17.17 9.39 3.58
N ARG A 25 17.86 10.51 3.27
CA ARG A 25 18.39 11.42 4.30
C ARG A 25 17.29 12.00 5.17
N PHE A 26 16.21 12.49 4.55
CA PHE A 26 15.04 12.98 5.28
C PHE A 26 14.45 11.92 6.20
N TYR A 27 14.28 10.69 5.70
CA TYR A 27 13.74 9.57 6.49
C TYR A 27 14.64 9.26 7.69
N GLU A 28 15.95 9.17 7.50
CA GLU A 28 16.92 8.86 8.55
C GLU A 28 16.93 9.94 9.64
N ASP A 29 16.90 11.22 9.26
CA ASP A 29 16.83 12.36 10.18
C ASP A 29 15.51 12.35 10.98
N ALA A 30 14.38 12.19 10.29
CA ALA A 30 13.06 12.15 10.91
C ALA A 30 12.91 10.94 11.86
N ALA A 31 13.37 9.76 11.43
CA ALA A 31 13.37 8.56 12.26
C ALA A 31 14.27 8.70 13.49
N GLY A 32 15.44 9.31 13.33
CA GLY A 32 16.35 9.62 14.43
C GLY A 32 15.70 10.54 15.45
N HIS A 33 15.04 11.60 14.99
CA HIS A 33 14.32 12.53 15.87
C HIS A 33 13.15 11.86 16.59
N ALA A 34 12.35 11.08 15.88
CA ALA A 34 11.23 10.36 16.48
C ALA A 34 11.67 9.38 17.58
N ARG A 35 12.78 8.65 17.37
CA ARG A 35 13.37 7.75 18.38
C ARG A 35 13.94 8.48 19.60
N GLN A 36 14.39 9.73 19.45
CA GLN A 36 14.80 10.56 20.59
C GLN A 36 13.61 10.95 21.46
N LEU A 37 12.43 11.19 20.85
CA LEU A 37 11.20 11.55 21.55
C LEU A 37 10.56 10.33 22.22
N ASP A 38 10.51 9.20 21.52
CA ASP A 38 9.99 7.94 22.04
C ASP A 38 10.79 6.74 21.48
N PRO A 39 11.73 6.20 22.26
CA PRO A 39 12.53 5.04 21.84
C PRO A 39 11.73 3.74 21.61
N SER A 40 10.47 3.68 22.05
CA SER A 40 9.62 2.50 21.86
C SER A 40 8.97 2.43 20.47
N LEU A 41 9.01 3.52 19.69
CA LEU A 41 8.44 3.59 18.36
C LEU A 41 9.11 2.59 17.41
N LYS A 42 8.29 1.85 16.68
CA LYS A 42 8.69 1.12 15.49
C LYS A 42 8.49 2.03 14.29
N ILE A 43 9.55 2.27 13.53
CA ILE A 43 9.54 3.27 12.45
C ILE A 43 9.79 2.57 11.12
N GLY A 44 8.99 2.92 10.14
CA GLY A 44 9.06 2.42 8.77
C GLY A 44 8.63 3.46 7.75
N VAL A 45 8.54 3.03 6.51
CA VAL A 45 8.05 3.83 5.39
C VAL A 45 7.04 3.00 4.62
N THR A 46 5.97 3.64 4.12
CA THR A 46 4.96 2.97 3.31
C THR A 46 5.25 3.15 1.83
N ALA A 47 5.23 2.05 1.10
CA ALA A 47 5.30 1.99 -0.36
C ALA A 47 4.14 1.15 -0.90
N THR A 48 3.88 1.21 -2.22
CA THR A 48 2.92 0.29 -2.83
C THR A 48 3.46 -1.14 -2.86
N ALA A 49 2.58 -2.14 -2.85
CA ALA A 49 2.99 -3.54 -2.99
C ALA A 49 3.74 -3.81 -4.29
N ASP A 50 3.39 -3.10 -5.36
CA ASP A 50 4.06 -3.24 -6.66
C ASP A 50 5.52 -2.74 -6.64
N ALA A 51 5.87 -1.84 -5.72
CA ALA A 51 7.25 -1.38 -5.53
C ALA A 51 8.22 -2.49 -5.14
N ALA A 52 7.73 -3.58 -4.54
CA ALA A 52 8.56 -4.74 -4.19
C ALA A 52 9.12 -5.50 -5.41
N SER A 53 8.55 -5.28 -6.59
CA SER A 53 8.91 -6.03 -7.81
C SER A 53 9.13 -5.15 -9.06
N ASN A 54 9.04 -3.82 -8.91
CA ASN A 54 9.27 -2.88 -10.01
C ASN A 54 10.65 -2.20 -9.91
N ALA A 55 10.88 -1.16 -10.72
CA ALA A 55 12.15 -0.43 -10.75
C ALA A 55 12.52 0.28 -9.44
N ALA A 56 11.57 0.52 -8.53
CA ALA A 56 11.80 1.12 -7.22
C ALA A 56 12.36 0.13 -6.17
N ALA A 57 12.30 -1.20 -6.43
CA ALA A 57 12.59 -2.24 -5.45
C ALA A 57 13.98 -2.08 -4.79
N ALA A 58 15.01 -1.76 -5.58
CA ALA A 58 16.36 -1.59 -5.08
C ALA A 58 16.48 -0.39 -4.12
N SER A 59 15.87 0.75 -4.50
CA SER A 59 15.87 1.97 -3.68
C SER A 59 15.05 1.79 -2.41
N LEU A 60 13.90 1.13 -2.52
CA LEU A 60 13.05 0.81 -1.37
C LEU A 60 13.75 -0.17 -0.41
N THR A 61 14.49 -1.17 -0.95
CA THR A 61 15.31 -2.07 -0.13
C THR A 61 16.39 -1.29 0.63
N ALA A 62 17.07 -0.35 -0.01
CA ALA A 62 18.08 0.49 0.64
C ALA A 62 17.46 1.33 1.78
N LEU A 63 16.33 1.97 1.52
CA LEU A 63 15.59 2.76 2.50
C LEU A 63 15.15 1.91 3.71
N ASN A 64 14.68 0.69 3.45
CA ASN A 64 14.21 -0.21 4.51
C ASN A 64 15.34 -0.83 5.36
N ARG A 65 16.62 -0.59 5.07
CA ARG A 65 17.72 -1.12 5.91
C ARG A 65 17.62 -0.62 7.34
N THR A 66 17.24 0.64 7.53
CA THR A 66 17.15 1.30 8.85
C THR A 66 15.73 1.31 9.43
N SER A 67 14.75 0.75 8.72
CA SER A 67 13.36 0.59 9.19
C SER A 67 13.25 -0.55 10.20
N ASP A 68 12.28 -0.46 11.12
CA ASP A 68 11.93 -1.55 12.05
C ASP A 68 10.92 -2.54 11.42
N PHE A 69 10.17 -2.11 10.41
CA PHE A 69 9.18 -2.89 9.65
C PHE A 69 9.13 -2.42 8.21
N VAL A 70 8.53 -3.21 7.34
CA VAL A 70 8.14 -2.81 5.98
C VAL A 70 6.65 -2.53 5.97
N ALA A 71 6.23 -1.37 5.47
CA ALA A 71 4.82 -1.06 5.30
C ALA A 71 4.45 -0.98 3.82
N MET A 72 3.28 -1.54 3.48
CA MET A 72 2.77 -1.52 2.11
C MET A 72 1.29 -1.19 2.07
N THR A 73 0.88 -0.52 0.98
CA THR A 73 -0.50 -0.49 0.51
C THR A 73 -0.70 -1.60 -0.50
N TYR A 74 -1.83 -2.30 -0.45
CA TYR A 74 -2.09 -3.42 -1.34
C TYR A 74 -3.46 -3.29 -2.00
N TYR A 75 -3.42 -2.93 -3.26
CA TYR A 75 -4.57 -2.89 -4.18
C TYR A 75 -4.16 -3.66 -5.44
N PRO A 76 -4.67 -4.88 -5.69
CA PRO A 76 -4.27 -5.67 -6.86
C PRO A 76 -4.92 -5.13 -8.14
N LEU A 77 -4.32 -4.08 -8.68
CA LEU A 77 -4.79 -3.38 -9.86
C LEU A 77 -3.80 -3.53 -11.03
N ASN A 78 -4.33 -3.43 -12.24
CA ASN A 78 -3.55 -3.21 -13.45
C ASN A 78 -3.21 -1.71 -13.59
N ALA A 79 -2.33 -1.37 -14.53
CA ALA A 79 -1.92 0.02 -14.77
C ALA A 79 -3.08 0.95 -15.19
N ASP A 80 -4.18 0.40 -15.69
CA ASP A 80 -5.40 1.13 -16.06
C ASP A 80 -6.45 1.13 -14.96
N PHE A 81 -6.09 0.73 -13.74
CA PHE A 81 -6.94 0.57 -12.55
C PHE A 81 -7.99 -0.54 -12.64
N THR A 82 -8.05 -1.34 -13.69
CA THR A 82 -8.87 -2.56 -13.67
C THR A 82 -8.32 -3.56 -12.65
N VAL A 83 -9.20 -4.37 -12.05
CA VAL A 83 -8.79 -5.29 -10.99
C VAL A 83 -8.06 -6.51 -11.51
N ARG A 84 -7.04 -6.97 -10.78
CA ARG A 84 -6.50 -8.33 -10.93
C ARG A 84 -7.41 -9.33 -10.21
N PRO A 85 -7.48 -10.60 -10.64
CA PRO A 85 -8.33 -11.60 -9.98
C PRO A 85 -8.03 -11.73 -8.47
N PRO A 86 -9.04 -11.92 -7.59
CA PRO A 86 -8.82 -12.11 -6.16
C PRO A 86 -7.89 -13.27 -5.81
N SER A 87 -7.74 -14.25 -6.69
CA SER A 87 -6.81 -15.38 -6.52
C SER A 87 -5.33 -14.98 -6.53
N THR A 88 -4.99 -13.77 -6.98
CA THR A 88 -3.59 -13.28 -6.95
C THR A 88 -3.11 -12.97 -5.54
N VAL A 89 -4.01 -12.79 -4.56
CA VAL A 89 -3.68 -12.40 -3.18
C VAL A 89 -2.58 -13.28 -2.57
N VAL A 90 -2.70 -14.60 -2.71
CA VAL A 90 -1.75 -15.54 -2.07
C VAL A 90 -0.33 -15.33 -2.62
N SER A 91 -0.18 -15.23 -3.94
CA SER A 91 1.12 -15.02 -4.58
C SER A 91 1.68 -13.63 -4.28
N ASP A 92 0.83 -12.61 -4.24
CA ASP A 92 1.25 -11.24 -3.96
C ASP A 92 1.67 -11.08 -2.49
N MET A 93 0.93 -11.70 -1.56
CA MET A 93 1.30 -11.74 -0.14
C MET A 93 2.67 -12.42 0.06
N GLN A 94 2.93 -13.52 -0.66
CA GLN A 94 4.24 -14.20 -0.62
C GLN A 94 5.37 -13.30 -1.14
N LYS A 95 5.14 -12.53 -2.20
CA LYS A 95 6.12 -11.56 -2.73
C LYS A 95 6.41 -10.46 -1.71
N MET A 96 5.37 -9.86 -1.11
CA MET A 96 5.52 -8.84 -0.07
C MET A 96 6.29 -9.37 1.14
N LEU A 97 5.96 -10.57 1.63
CA LEU A 97 6.67 -11.21 2.74
C LEU A 97 8.12 -11.56 2.39
N SER A 98 8.38 -11.98 1.16
CA SER A 98 9.74 -12.23 0.65
C SER A 98 10.55 -10.94 0.61
N PHE A 99 9.96 -9.85 0.12
CA PHE A 99 10.58 -8.53 0.10
C PHE A 99 10.88 -8.01 1.52
N ALA A 100 9.96 -8.19 2.46
CA ALA A 100 10.15 -7.79 3.86
C ALA A 100 11.28 -8.58 4.55
N GLY A 101 11.62 -9.77 4.04
CA GLY A 101 12.66 -10.62 4.61
C GLY A 101 12.32 -11.06 6.04
N ALA A 102 13.17 -10.75 7.01
CA ALA A 102 12.93 -11.06 8.43
C ALA A 102 12.12 -9.98 9.15
N LYS A 103 11.85 -8.83 8.53
CA LYS A 103 11.11 -7.73 9.18
C LYS A 103 9.61 -8.02 9.18
N PRO A 104 8.87 -7.50 10.17
CA PRO A 104 7.41 -7.50 10.12
C PRO A 104 6.91 -6.76 8.87
N LEU A 105 5.86 -7.27 8.24
CA LEU A 105 5.13 -6.62 7.17
C LEU A 105 3.86 -5.97 7.73
N VAL A 106 3.72 -4.67 7.61
CA VAL A 106 2.51 -3.92 7.95
C VAL A 106 1.75 -3.63 6.67
N LEU A 107 0.51 -4.08 6.57
CA LEU A 107 -0.38 -3.72 5.49
C LEU A 107 -1.21 -2.51 5.93
N GLN A 108 -0.68 -1.32 5.63
CA GLN A 108 -1.26 -0.04 6.06
C GLN A 108 -2.61 0.22 5.41
N GLU A 109 -2.75 -0.20 4.16
CA GLU A 109 -3.98 -0.12 3.40
C GLU A 109 -4.15 -1.40 2.59
N VAL A 110 -5.34 -1.97 2.64
CA VAL A 110 -5.73 -3.11 1.81
C VAL A 110 -7.11 -2.83 1.25
N GLY A 111 -7.28 -2.88 -0.05
CA GLY A 111 -8.57 -2.62 -0.67
C GLY A 111 -8.76 -3.30 -2.01
N TYR A 112 -10.02 -3.44 -2.40
CA TYR A 112 -10.42 -4.02 -3.66
C TYR A 112 -11.76 -3.43 -4.10
N PRO A 113 -11.82 -2.67 -5.19
CA PRO A 113 -13.05 -2.01 -5.61
C PRO A 113 -14.09 -3.03 -6.11
N ALA A 114 -15.37 -2.78 -5.81
CA ALA A 114 -16.48 -3.61 -6.29
C ALA A 114 -17.04 -3.14 -7.65
N SER A 115 -16.51 -2.07 -8.23
CA SER A 115 -17.02 -1.46 -9.46
C SER A 115 -16.97 -2.38 -10.68
N THR A 116 -18.11 -2.58 -11.34
CA THR A 116 -18.18 -3.33 -12.59
C THR A 116 -17.43 -2.65 -13.74
N GLN A 117 -17.27 -1.32 -13.69
CA GLN A 117 -16.44 -0.56 -14.64
C GLN A 117 -14.99 -1.03 -14.60
N LEU A 118 -14.51 -1.51 -13.46
CA LEU A 118 -13.13 -1.98 -13.26
C LEU A 118 -12.98 -3.49 -13.47
N GLY A 119 -14.02 -4.16 -13.96
CA GLY A 119 -14.06 -5.61 -14.12
C GLY A 119 -14.26 -6.37 -12.80
N SER A 120 -14.82 -5.70 -11.78
CA SER A 120 -15.07 -6.26 -10.45
C SER A 120 -16.55 -6.49 -10.16
N SER A 121 -16.85 -6.89 -8.93
CA SER A 121 -18.20 -7.10 -8.38
C SER A 121 -18.10 -7.27 -6.87
N ASP A 122 -19.23 -7.16 -6.14
CA ASP A 122 -19.32 -7.49 -4.71
C ASP A 122 -18.81 -8.90 -4.41
N ALA A 123 -19.12 -9.86 -5.29
CA ALA A 123 -18.65 -11.24 -5.13
C ALA A 123 -17.12 -11.35 -5.26
N ALA A 124 -16.51 -10.58 -6.16
CA ALA A 124 -15.06 -10.54 -6.32
C ALA A 124 -14.40 -9.86 -5.13
N GLN A 125 -14.96 -8.74 -4.65
CA GLN A 125 -14.48 -8.05 -3.44
C GLN A 125 -14.57 -8.98 -2.21
N ALA A 126 -15.70 -9.66 -2.01
CA ALA A 126 -15.85 -10.63 -0.93
C ALA A 126 -14.86 -11.81 -1.03
N ALA A 127 -14.55 -12.26 -2.25
CA ALA A 127 -13.52 -13.28 -2.47
C ALA A 127 -12.12 -12.74 -2.12
N PHE A 128 -11.82 -11.50 -2.49
CA PHE A 128 -10.57 -10.83 -2.13
C PHE A 128 -10.39 -10.76 -0.62
N VAL A 129 -11.40 -10.28 0.12
CA VAL A 129 -11.35 -10.18 1.59
C VAL A 129 -11.08 -11.54 2.23
N ARG A 130 -11.78 -12.60 1.80
CA ARG A 130 -11.53 -13.98 2.29
C ARG A 130 -10.10 -14.43 2.03
N ASN A 131 -9.59 -14.20 0.82
CA ASN A 131 -8.24 -14.60 0.45
C ASN A 131 -7.16 -13.83 1.23
N VAL A 132 -7.42 -12.55 1.54
CA VAL A 132 -6.52 -11.73 2.38
C VAL A 132 -6.45 -12.31 3.78
N PHE A 133 -7.59 -12.64 4.43
CA PHE A 133 -7.58 -13.24 5.76
C PHE A 133 -6.91 -14.62 5.77
N GLN A 134 -7.15 -15.46 4.77
CA GLN A 134 -6.48 -16.77 4.66
C GLN A 134 -4.96 -16.62 4.50
N ALA A 135 -4.50 -15.66 3.69
CA ALA A 135 -3.08 -15.39 3.51
C ALA A 135 -2.45 -14.81 4.78
N TRP A 136 -3.18 -13.95 5.50
CA TRP A 136 -2.77 -13.38 6.77
C TRP A 136 -2.58 -14.48 7.85
N ASP A 137 -3.57 -15.36 8.01
CA ASP A 137 -3.48 -16.50 8.93
C ASP A 137 -2.27 -17.39 8.60
N SER A 138 -2.03 -17.62 7.30
CA SER A 138 -0.90 -18.42 6.80
C SER A 138 0.47 -17.75 7.01
N ALA A 139 0.50 -16.44 7.24
CA ALA A 139 1.75 -15.70 7.44
C ALA A 139 2.40 -15.92 8.82
N GLY A 140 1.75 -16.64 9.74
CA GLY A 140 2.34 -17.06 11.00
C GLY A 140 2.78 -15.90 11.92
N GLY A 141 2.01 -14.82 11.96
CA GLY A 141 2.29 -13.63 12.80
C GLY A 141 3.30 -12.65 12.19
N ARG A 142 3.76 -12.89 10.96
CA ARG A 142 4.68 -11.96 10.27
C ARG A 142 4.01 -10.66 9.82
N ILE A 143 2.67 -10.61 9.81
CA ILE A 143 1.87 -9.43 9.50
C ILE A 143 1.14 -9.00 10.77
N PRO A 144 1.75 -8.13 11.62
CA PRO A 144 1.16 -7.73 12.91
C PRO A 144 -0.01 -6.75 12.76
N LEU A 145 -0.16 -6.10 11.61
CA LEU A 145 -1.22 -5.14 11.33
C LEU A 145 -1.66 -5.26 9.88
N LEU A 146 -2.98 -5.34 9.71
CA LEU A 146 -3.66 -5.28 8.43
C LEU A 146 -4.85 -4.33 8.58
N ASN A 147 -4.94 -3.32 7.72
CA ASN A 147 -6.00 -2.32 7.74
C ASN A 147 -6.72 -2.28 6.39
N PHE A 148 -8.03 -2.58 6.39
CA PHE A 148 -8.86 -2.42 5.21
C PHE A 148 -9.24 -0.95 5.00
N PHE A 149 -9.09 -0.49 3.79
CA PHE A 149 -9.43 0.85 3.34
C PHE A 149 -10.39 0.75 2.13
N LEU A 150 -11.69 1.03 2.28
CA LEU A 150 -12.52 1.58 3.35
C LEU A 150 -13.53 0.53 3.87
N LEU A 151 -14.31 0.88 4.92
CA LEU A 151 -15.44 0.05 5.41
C LEU A 151 -16.71 0.28 4.56
N HIS A 152 -16.85 1.46 4.00
CA HIS A 152 -17.97 1.87 3.15
C HIS A 152 -17.47 2.68 1.97
N ASP A 153 -18.17 2.61 0.86
CA ASP A 153 -17.92 3.48 -0.27
C ASP A 153 -17.99 4.95 0.11
N VAL A 154 -17.21 5.74 -0.59
CA VAL A 154 -17.23 7.20 -0.44
C VAL A 154 -18.57 7.75 -0.93
N ALA A 155 -19.17 8.62 -0.15
CA ALA A 155 -20.42 9.26 -0.56
C ALA A 155 -20.27 9.97 -1.93
N PRO A 156 -21.26 9.89 -2.84
CA PRO A 156 -21.12 10.42 -4.21
C PRO A 156 -20.64 11.87 -4.28
N ALA A 157 -21.14 12.74 -3.39
CA ALA A 157 -20.72 14.15 -3.35
C ALA A 157 -19.24 14.31 -2.95
N GLN A 158 -18.74 13.48 -2.04
CA GLN A 158 -17.33 13.48 -1.64
C GLN A 158 -16.45 12.90 -2.75
N CYS A 159 -16.93 11.87 -3.45
CA CYS A 159 -16.27 11.30 -4.60
C CYS A 159 -16.07 12.32 -5.72
N GLU A 160 -17.09 13.11 -6.03
CA GLU A 160 -16.99 14.22 -7.00
C GLU A 160 -16.02 15.31 -6.55
N ALA A 161 -16.02 15.67 -5.25
CA ALA A 161 -15.09 16.64 -4.69
C ALA A 161 -13.64 16.15 -4.80
N TRP A 162 -13.38 14.90 -4.50
CA TRP A 162 -12.04 14.29 -4.68
C TRP A 162 -11.65 14.23 -6.16
N GLY A 163 -12.57 13.86 -7.05
CA GLY A 163 -12.33 13.88 -8.49
C GLY A 163 -11.84 15.24 -8.96
N SER A 164 -12.48 16.31 -8.51
CA SER A 164 -12.06 17.68 -8.83
C SER A 164 -10.72 18.05 -8.20
N TYR A 165 -10.51 17.71 -6.93
CA TYR A 165 -9.27 18.03 -6.19
C TYR A 165 -8.05 17.35 -6.80
N TYR A 166 -8.15 16.08 -7.16
CA TYR A 166 -7.04 15.31 -7.74
C TYR A 166 -6.94 15.45 -9.27
N GLY A 167 -7.79 16.24 -9.91
CA GLY A 167 -7.81 16.39 -11.36
C GLY A 167 -8.21 15.11 -12.11
N LEU A 168 -9.05 14.26 -11.48
CA LEU A 168 -9.42 12.93 -11.98
C LEU A 168 -10.41 12.96 -13.14
N SER A 169 -10.80 14.12 -13.63
CA SER A 169 -11.73 14.30 -14.77
C SER A 169 -11.31 13.51 -16.02
N ASN A 170 -10.01 13.21 -16.15
CA ASN A 170 -9.44 12.49 -17.29
C ASN A 170 -9.18 10.99 -17.02
N SER A 171 -9.47 10.46 -15.81
CA SER A 171 -9.27 9.06 -15.46
C SER A 171 -10.52 8.46 -14.80
N ALA A 172 -11.47 8.05 -15.64
CA ALA A 172 -12.72 7.42 -15.19
C ALA A 172 -12.45 6.18 -14.31
N ASN A 173 -11.46 5.38 -14.65
CA ASN A 173 -11.11 4.18 -13.90
C ASN A 173 -10.51 4.52 -12.53
N PHE A 174 -9.63 5.52 -12.44
CA PHE A 174 -9.09 5.95 -11.16
C PHE A 174 -10.18 6.48 -10.22
N LYS A 175 -11.12 7.27 -10.77
CA LYS A 175 -12.28 7.72 -10.00
C LYS A 175 -13.15 6.54 -9.54
N ALA A 176 -13.46 5.60 -10.44
CA ALA A 176 -14.23 4.40 -10.10
C ALA A 176 -13.53 3.59 -9.00
N TYR A 177 -12.20 3.46 -9.06
CA TYR A 177 -11.39 2.81 -8.02
C TYR A 177 -11.58 3.48 -6.67
N LEU A 178 -11.30 4.78 -6.56
CA LEU A 178 -11.39 5.50 -5.28
C LEU A 178 -12.80 5.48 -4.66
N CYS A 179 -13.84 5.41 -5.49
CA CYS A 179 -15.21 5.57 -5.06
C CYS A 179 -15.96 4.25 -4.77
N SER A 180 -15.30 3.09 -4.94
CA SER A 180 -15.92 1.76 -4.77
C SER A 180 -15.04 0.80 -3.95
N LEU A 181 -14.29 1.33 -2.99
CA LEU A 181 -13.37 0.55 -2.13
C LEU A 181 -14.05 -0.04 -0.89
N GLY A 182 -15.23 0.44 -0.54
CA GLY A 182 -15.99 0.01 0.64
C GLY A 182 -16.82 -1.24 0.47
#